data_81f2404784739e92bf112a0f34779a2b
#
_entry.id   81f2404784739e92bf112a0f34779a2b
#
_cell.length_a   1.000
_cell.length_b   1.000
_cell.length_c   1.000
_cell.angle_alpha   90.00
_cell.angle_beta   90.00
_cell.angle_gamma   90.00
#
_symmetry.space_group_name_H-M   'P 1'
#
loop_
_entity.id
_entity.type
_entity.pdbx_description
1 polymer ?
#
loop_
_entity_poly.entity_id
_entity_poly.type
_entity_poly.pdbx_seq_one_letter_code
_entity_poly.pdbx_strand_id
1 'polypeptide(L)'
;MSEVRFTDQHEWVRLDGDEATIGITKYAADQLGDVVYVELPAQGRKVSAGGEAAVVESVKAASEVYAPIAGEVTGSNAALTGDPAKVNADPQGDGWFFKLKIADKAEFAKLMTDAQYAEFVKGL
;
A
#
# COMPACT_ATOMS: atom_id res chain seq x y z
N MET A 1 10.76 10.93 12.48
CA MET A 1 11.26 9.61 12.13
C MET A 1 10.11 8.75 11.62
N SER A 2 10.28 8.06 10.51
CA SER A 2 9.23 7.21 9.96
C SER A 2 9.38 5.78 10.46
N GLU A 3 8.25 5.10 10.55
CA GLU A 3 8.21 3.68 10.88
C GLU A 3 7.39 2.97 9.82
N VAL A 4 7.80 1.76 9.43
CA VAL A 4 7.12 0.96 8.41
C VAL A 4 6.50 -0.27 9.05
N ARG A 5 5.24 -0.53 8.72
CA ARG A 5 4.49 -1.72 9.15
C ARG A 5 3.87 -2.40 7.93
N PHE A 6 3.36 -3.60 8.12
CA PHE A 6 2.89 -4.46 7.02
C PHE A 6 1.58 -5.14 7.39
N THR A 7 0.80 -5.51 6.36
CA THR A 7 -0.45 -6.24 6.55
C THR A 7 -0.34 -7.66 6.00
N ASP A 8 -1.30 -8.51 6.36
CA ASP A 8 -1.39 -9.87 5.83
C ASP A 8 -1.88 -9.90 4.37
N GLN A 9 -2.32 -8.76 3.85
CA GLN A 9 -2.67 -8.59 2.44
C GLN A 9 -1.51 -8.06 1.61
N HIS A 10 -0.30 -8.01 2.19
CA HIS A 10 0.94 -7.58 1.54
C HIS A 10 0.96 -6.12 1.15
N GLU A 11 0.40 -5.27 2.00
CA GLU A 11 0.53 -3.81 1.89
C GLU A 11 1.53 -3.32 2.92
N TRP A 12 2.31 -2.31 2.57
CA TRP A 12 3.19 -1.66 3.53
C TRP A 12 2.64 -0.28 3.86
N VAL A 13 2.93 0.17 5.07
CA VAL A 13 2.52 1.48 5.58
C VAL A 13 3.72 2.16 6.20
N ARG A 14 4.07 3.34 5.70
CA ARG A 14 5.12 4.16 6.30
C ARG A 14 4.45 5.37 6.95
N LEU A 15 4.58 5.48 8.27
CA LEU A 15 3.95 6.54 9.04
C LEU A 15 4.93 7.64 9.39
N ASP A 16 4.60 8.89 8.98
CA ASP A 16 5.33 10.10 9.34
C ASP A 16 4.34 11.05 10.00
N GLY A 17 4.44 11.21 11.33
CA GLY A 17 3.46 12.00 12.06
C GLY A 17 2.09 11.36 12.00
N ASP A 18 1.15 12.02 11.35
CA ASP A 18 -0.21 11.50 11.12
C ASP A 18 -0.49 11.17 9.65
N GLU A 19 0.54 11.23 8.80
CA GLU A 19 0.41 10.88 7.39
C GLU A 19 1.02 9.51 7.12
N ALA A 20 0.21 8.60 6.56
CA ALA A 20 0.65 7.26 6.19
C ALA A 20 0.78 7.17 4.67
N THR A 21 1.93 6.67 4.21
CA THR A 21 2.17 6.35 2.80
C THR A 21 2.00 4.85 2.63
N ILE A 22 1.23 4.43 1.63
CA ILE A 22 0.81 3.05 1.47
C ILE A 22 1.14 2.54 0.07
N GLY A 23 1.62 1.32 0.00
CA GLY A 23 1.88 0.63 -1.26
C GLY A 23 1.82 -0.87 -1.05
N ILE A 24 2.24 -1.64 -2.05
CA ILE A 24 2.31 -3.10 -1.95
C ILE A 24 3.76 -3.53 -1.75
N THR A 25 3.94 -4.67 -1.10
CA THR A 25 5.29 -5.17 -0.81
C THR A 25 5.93 -5.75 -2.06
N LYS A 26 7.25 -5.94 -1.99
CA LYS A 26 7.98 -6.64 -3.05
C LYS A 26 7.40 -8.03 -3.30
N TYR A 27 7.02 -8.73 -2.23
CA TYR A 27 6.38 -10.04 -2.35
C TYR A 27 5.12 -9.96 -3.22
N ALA A 28 4.24 -8.99 -2.94
CA ALA A 28 3.01 -8.82 -3.71
C ALA A 28 3.30 -8.45 -5.17
N ALA A 29 4.25 -7.54 -5.40
CA ALA A 29 4.62 -7.14 -6.75
C ALA A 29 5.18 -8.32 -7.55
N ASP A 30 6.00 -9.15 -6.93
CA ASP A 30 6.57 -10.33 -7.56
C ASP A 30 5.48 -11.37 -7.90
N GLN A 31 4.47 -11.52 -7.04
CA GLN A 31 3.36 -12.43 -7.28
C GLN A 31 2.47 -11.96 -8.44
N LEU A 32 2.29 -10.65 -8.56
CA LEU A 32 1.48 -10.08 -9.64
C LEU A 32 2.15 -10.21 -11.00
N GLY A 33 3.47 -10.09 -11.06
CA GLY A 33 4.19 -9.95 -12.32
C GLY A 33 4.07 -8.52 -12.85
N ASP A 34 4.23 -8.32 -14.15
CA ASP A 34 4.27 -6.99 -14.75
C ASP A 34 2.96 -6.23 -14.54
N VAL A 35 3.03 -5.11 -13.82
CA VAL A 35 1.87 -4.25 -13.58
C VAL A 35 1.65 -3.38 -14.81
N VAL A 36 0.41 -3.38 -15.31
CA VAL A 36 0.03 -2.68 -16.55
C VAL A 36 -0.99 -1.57 -16.32
N TYR A 37 -1.66 -1.56 -15.17
CA TYR A 37 -2.67 -0.54 -14.86
C TYR A 37 -2.82 -0.39 -13.36
N VAL A 38 -3.00 0.86 -12.92
CA VAL A 38 -3.25 1.19 -11.51
C VAL A 38 -4.39 2.19 -11.44
N GLU A 39 -5.36 1.94 -10.57
CA GLU A 39 -6.42 2.88 -10.28
C GLU A 39 -6.24 3.37 -8.84
N LEU A 40 -6.14 4.69 -8.66
CA LEU A 40 -5.80 5.31 -7.39
C LEU A 40 -7.00 6.05 -6.81
N PRO A 41 -7.10 6.14 -5.46
CA PRO A 41 -8.20 6.87 -4.84
C PRO A 41 -8.06 8.38 -5.04
N ALA A 42 -9.21 9.06 -5.09
CA ALA A 42 -9.22 10.52 -5.22
C ALA A 42 -8.84 11.18 -3.91
N GLN A 43 -8.14 12.32 -4.00
CA GLN A 43 -7.82 13.13 -2.82
C GLN A 43 -9.13 13.54 -2.12
N GLY A 44 -9.14 13.46 -0.81
CA GLY A 44 -10.30 13.77 0.02
C GLY A 44 -11.22 12.59 0.28
N ARG A 45 -11.02 11.46 -0.40
CA ARG A 45 -11.83 10.27 -0.15
C ARG A 45 -11.52 9.71 1.24
N LYS A 46 -12.57 9.37 1.98
CA LYS A 46 -12.43 8.71 3.28
C LYS A 46 -12.48 7.21 3.09
N VAL A 47 -11.56 6.50 3.71
CA VAL A 47 -11.47 5.03 3.64
C VAL A 47 -11.49 4.45 5.04
N SER A 48 -12.06 3.26 5.16
CA SER A 48 -12.08 2.49 6.41
C SER A 48 -10.95 1.45 6.39
N ALA A 49 -10.49 1.06 7.58
CA ALA A 49 -9.52 -0.03 7.68
C ALA A 49 -10.11 -1.28 7.03
N GLY A 50 -9.36 -1.91 6.12
CA GLY A 50 -9.82 -3.06 5.36
C GLY A 50 -10.71 -2.74 4.17
N GLY A 51 -11.03 -1.45 3.94
CA GLY A 51 -11.83 -1.03 2.79
C GLY A 51 -11.00 -0.94 1.52
N GLU A 52 -11.65 -1.10 0.37
CA GLU A 52 -10.98 -0.99 -0.93
C GLU A 52 -10.55 0.44 -1.18
N ALA A 53 -9.31 0.64 -1.59
CA ALA A 53 -8.76 1.96 -1.84
C ALA A 53 -8.20 2.12 -3.25
N ALA A 54 -7.49 1.12 -3.75
CA ALA A 54 -6.87 1.17 -5.07
C ALA A 54 -7.03 -0.18 -5.78
N VAL A 55 -6.79 -0.18 -7.09
CA VAL A 55 -6.77 -1.40 -7.90
C VAL A 55 -5.44 -1.47 -8.62
N VAL A 56 -4.85 -2.64 -8.69
CA VAL A 56 -3.65 -2.90 -9.47
C VAL A 56 -3.92 -4.06 -10.41
N GLU A 57 -3.63 -3.86 -11.69
CA GLU A 57 -3.79 -4.90 -12.71
C GLU A 57 -2.45 -5.27 -13.31
N SER A 58 -2.20 -6.55 -13.42
CA SER A 58 -1.00 -7.09 -14.05
C SER A 58 -1.40 -7.88 -15.30
N VAL A 59 -0.39 -8.37 -16.02
CA VAL A 59 -0.62 -9.25 -17.18
C VAL A 59 -1.31 -10.56 -16.80
N LYS A 60 -1.32 -10.93 -15.50
CA LYS A 60 -1.92 -12.17 -15.00
C LYS A 60 -3.29 -11.98 -14.36
N ALA A 61 -3.47 -10.88 -13.62
CA ALA A 61 -4.63 -10.74 -12.73
C ALA A 61 -4.89 -9.29 -12.34
N ALA A 62 -6.10 -9.03 -11.86
CA ALA A 62 -6.45 -7.78 -11.21
C ALA A 62 -6.55 -8.04 -9.70
N SER A 63 -6.09 -7.10 -8.90
CA SER A 63 -6.12 -7.20 -7.44
C SER A 63 -6.48 -5.86 -6.84
N GLU A 64 -7.13 -5.90 -5.67
CA GLU A 64 -7.47 -4.69 -4.93
C GLU A 64 -6.41 -4.42 -3.87
N VAL A 65 -6.14 -3.14 -3.65
CA VAL A 65 -5.27 -2.69 -2.55
C VAL A 65 -6.19 -2.09 -1.49
N TYR A 66 -6.20 -2.71 -0.32
CA TYR A 66 -7.05 -2.29 0.78
C TYR A 66 -6.33 -1.25 1.63
N ALA A 67 -7.11 -0.35 2.24
CA ALA A 67 -6.54 0.59 3.19
C ALA A 67 -6.21 -0.17 4.48
N PRO A 68 -4.94 -0.18 4.91
CA PRO A 68 -4.58 -0.88 6.15
C PRO A 68 -5.09 -0.16 7.40
N ILE A 69 -5.35 1.14 7.27
CA ILE A 69 -5.74 2.03 8.37
C ILE A 69 -6.81 2.96 7.83
N ALA A 70 -7.78 3.33 8.68
CA ALA A 70 -8.79 4.32 8.30
C ALA A 70 -8.16 5.71 8.22
N GLY A 71 -8.62 6.51 7.27
CA GLY A 71 -8.15 7.88 7.11
C GLY A 71 -8.73 8.56 5.89
N GLU A 72 -8.25 9.75 5.63
CA GLU A 72 -8.64 10.53 4.46
C GLU A 72 -7.46 10.61 3.48
N VAL A 73 -7.72 10.34 2.22
CA VAL A 73 -6.68 10.37 1.18
C VAL A 73 -6.17 11.80 1.02
N THR A 74 -4.88 12.01 1.27
CA THR A 74 -4.22 13.31 1.11
C THR A 74 -3.56 13.45 -0.25
N GLY A 75 -3.24 12.32 -0.90
CA GLY A 75 -2.66 12.34 -2.23
C GLY A 75 -2.49 10.94 -2.78
N SER A 76 -2.31 10.84 -4.08
CA SER A 76 -2.05 9.60 -4.78
C SER A 76 -0.86 9.78 -5.71
N ASN A 77 -0.16 8.69 -5.99
CA ASN A 77 1.04 8.74 -6.81
C ASN A 77 0.69 8.74 -8.29
N ALA A 78 0.42 9.92 -8.82
CA ALA A 78 0.01 10.09 -10.23
C ALA A 78 1.03 9.53 -11.22
N ALA A 79 2.30 9.39 -10.83
CA ALA A 79 3.33 8.81 -11.69
C ALA A 79 3.00 7.36 -12.07
N LEU A 80 2.27 6.63 -11.23
CA LEU A 80 1.89 5.25 -11.54
C LEU A 80 0.88 5.17 -12.67
N THR A 81 0.05 6.20 -12.84
CA THR A 81 -0.93 6.23 -13.93
C THR A 81 -0.24 6.24 -15.29
N GLY A 82 0.83 7.00 -15.42
CA GLY A 82 1.61 7.07 -16.65
C GLY A 82 2.67 5.98 -16.79
N ASP A 83 3.07 5.37 -15.66
CA ASP A 83 4.13 4.36 -15.66
C ASP A 83 3.87 3.31 -14.58
N PRO A 84 2.92 2.40 -14.82
CA PRO A 84 2.59 1.36 -13.83
C PRO A 84 3.77 0.45 -13.48
N ALA A 85 4.76 0.34 -14.37
CA ALA A 85 5.94 -0.49 -14.13
C ALA A 85 6.79 0.00 -12.95
N LYS A 86 6.59 1.24 -12.48
CA LYS A 86 7.24 1.71 -11.26
C LYS A 86 6.90 0.85 -10.04
N VAL A 87 5.72 0.23 -10.04
CA VAL A 87 5.34 -0.68 -8.95
C VAL A 87 6.28 -1.87 -8.90
N ASN A 88 6.67 -2.40 -10.06
CA ASN A 88 7.60 -3.53 -10.12
C ASN A 88 9.04 -3.09 -9.83
N ALA A 89 9.41 -1.90 -10.29
CA ALA A 89 10.79 -1.40 -10.16
C ALA A 89 11.15 -1.07 -8.72
N ASP A 90 10.21 -0.45 -7.99
CA ASP A 90 10.48 0.00 -6.61
C ASP A 90 9.18 0.02 -5.79
N PRO A 91 8.62 -1.16 -5.48
CA PRO A 91 7.29 -1.23 -4.85
C PRO A 91 7.24 -0.59 -3.46
N GLN A 92 8.36 -0.58 -2.74
CA GLN A 92 8.40 -0.04 -1.37
C GLN A 92 9.07 1.34 -1.31
N GLY A 93 9.24 1.99 -2.45
CA GLY A 93 9.77 3.34 -2.57
C GLY A 93 8.96 4.17 -3.56
N ASP A 94 9.53 4.44 -4.74
CA ASP A 94 8.88 5.28 -5.76
C ASP A 94 7.55 4.72 -6.26
N GLY A 95 7.29 3.43 -6.07
CA GLY A 95 6.05 2.78 -6.46
C GLY A 95 4.93 2.84 -5.43
N TRP A 96 4.98 3.76 -4.48
CA TRP A 96 3.91 3.94 -3.50
C TRP A 96 2.58 4.31 -4.19
N PHE A 97 1.46 3.94 -3.56
CA PHE A 97 0.13 4.11 -4.17
C PHE A 97 -0.59 5.38 -3.73
N PHE A 98 -0.78 5.56 -2.43
CA PHE A 98 -1.53 6.71 -1.92
C PHE A 98 -1.10 7.05 -0.50
N LYS A 99 -1.49 8.26 -0.05
CA LYS A 99 -1.22 8.74 1.31
C LYS A 99 -2.51 9.03 2.02
N LEU A 100 -2.55 8.72 3.32
CA LEU A 100 -3.71 8.96 4.18
C LEU A 100 -3.31 9.82 5.37
N LYS A 101 -4.21 10.74 5.74
CA LYS A 101 -4.15 11.35 7.07
C LYS A 101 -4.93 10.45 8.00
N ILE A 102 -4.25 9.84 8.96
CA ILE A 102 -4.87 8.87 9.86
C ILE A 102 -5.42 9.53 11.10
N ALA A 103 -6.53 8.98 11.63
CA ALA A 103 -7.17 9.49 12.83
C ALA A 103 -6.75 8.72 14.08
N ASP A 104 -6.40 7.44 13.93
CA ASP A 104 -6.11 6.56 15.06
C ASP A 104 -4.80 5.80 14.84
N LYS A 105 -3.74 6.27 15.53
CA LYS A 105 -2.43 5.62 15.44
C LYS A 105 -2.40 4.24 16.07
N ALA A 106 -3.39 3.88 16.89
CA ALA A 106 -3.48 2.55 17.46
C ALA A 106 -3.70 1.50 16.38
N GLU A 107 -4.40 1.85 15.29
CA GLU A 107 -4.56 0.93 14.15
C GLU A 107 -3.20 0.60 13.52
N PHE A 108 -2.33 1.59 13.39
CA PHE A 108 -0.99 1.37 12.87
C PHE A 108 -0.18 0.44 13.77
N ALA A 109 -0.29 0.63 15.08
CA ALA A 109 0.45 -0.18 16.05
C ALA A 109 0.05 -1.66 16.03
N LYS A 110 -1.13 -1.98 15.52
CA LYS A 110 -1.61 -3.37 15.40
C LYS A 110 -1.05 -4.11 14.17
N LEU A 111 -0.46 -3.39 13.22
CA LEU A 111 0.09 -3.98 12.01
C LEU A 111 1.40 -4.71 12.32
N MET A 112 1.78 -5.62 11.42
CA MET A 112 3.01 -6.39 11.59
C MET A 112 4.24 -5.50 11.46
N THR A 113 5.24 -5.75 12.30
CA THR A 113 6.57 -5.18 12.12
C THR A 113 7.26 -5.86 10.94
N ASP A 114 8.38 -5.31 10.50
CA ASP A 114 9.19 -5.91 9.43
C ASP A 114 9.58 -7.36 9.76
N ALA A 115 10.01 -7.61 10.99
CA ALA A 115 10.39 -8.96 11.41
C ALA A 115 9.18 -9.91 11.42
N GLN A 116 8.03 -9.44 11.88
CA GLN A 116 6.81 -10.25 11.88
C GLN A 116 6.35 -10.56 10.47
N TYR A 117 6.42 -9.59 9.57
CA TYR A 117 6.04 -9.80 8.18
C TYR A 117 6.99 -10.78 7.49
N ALA A 118 8.29 -10.68 7.75
CA ALA A 118 9.28 -11.61 7.18
C ALA A 118 8.97 -13.04 7.59
N GLU A 119 8.61 -13.28 8.86
CA GLU A 119 8.20 -14.59 9.33
C GLU A 119 6.90 -15.06 8.69
N PHE A 120 5.95 -14.15 8.53
CA PHE A 120 4.68 -14.45 7.89
C PHE A 120 4.88 -14.94 6.45
N VAL A 121 5.73 -14.24 5.69
CA VAL A 121 6.01 -14.58 4.29
C VAL A 121 6.70 -15.94 4.17
N LYS A 122 7.57 -16.28 5.12
CA LYS A 122 8.25 -17.58 5.10
C LYS A 122 7.29 -18.77 5.16
N GLY A 123 6.12 -18.57 5.76
CA GLY A 123 5.10 -19.61 5.87
C GLY A 123 4.21 -19.78 4.64
N LEU A 124 4.39 -18.93 3.66
CA LEU A 124 3.53 -18.94 2.46
C LEU A 124 4.04 -19.88 1.36
#